data_600c5aa795d67764c767d98a4d07f7e2
#
_entry.id   600c5aa795d67764c767d98a4d07f7e2
#
_cell.length_a   1.000
_cell.length_b   1.000
_cell.length_c   1.000
_cell.angle_alpha   90.00
_cell.angle_beta   90.00
_cell.angle_gamma   90.00
#
_symmetry.space_group_name_H-M   'P 1'
#
loop_
_entity.id
_entity.type
_entity.pdbx_description
1 polymer ?
#
loop_
_entity_poly.entity_id
_entity_poly.type
_entity_poly.pdbx_seq_one_letter_code
_entity_poly.pdbx_strand_id
1 'polypeptide(L)'
;MRLIRRPAVLIPGIPPLITHFAGSQIWTPLRLPSITTGSPKFTRCYRRHWIEPMTAENERLDRELVRRGLARSRSQAQAMINAGEVLVDGSVVERPDGRVTASAAIEAPSDHYVSRAAHKLIAALDDLQLNVAGRALDAGASTGGFTQVLLERGCQQVIAVDVGSGQLALGLRSDPRVRLLERTNLRDLELDHVGGVPVDLVVADVSFISLTLLIGPLVGVVRDDGWLLLLVKPQFEVGRELLGRDGVVRTPAHQRQAIANVIKSAGEYG
;
A
#
# COMPACT_ATOMS: atom_id res chain seq x y z
N MET A 1 -25.23 -1.60 4.00
CA MET A 1 -24.76 -1.73 2.60
C MET A 1 -24.20 -3.13 2.45
N ARG A 2 -24.81 -3.98 1.61
CA ARG A 2 -24.45 -5.41 1.53
C ARG A 2 -23.13 -5.58 0.79
N LEU A 3 -22.15 -6.21 1.45
CA LEU A 3 -20.93 -6.71 0.81
C LEU A 3 -21.30 -7.74 -0.25
N ILE A 4 -21.05 -7.42 -1.51
CA ILE A 4 -21.12 -8.40 -2.59
C ILE A 4 -19.78 -9.15 -2.56
N ARG A 5 -19.78 -10.30 -1.92
CA ARG A 5 -18.73 -11.31 -2.09
C ARG A 5 -18.75 -11.75 -3.54
N ARG A 6 -17.68 -11.55 -4.26
CA ARG A 6 -17.52 -12.07 -5.63
C ARG A 6 -16.64 -13.30 -5.56
N PRO A 7 -16.98 -14.37 -6.31
CA PRO A 7 -16.24 -15.61 -6.28
C PRO A 7 -14.83 -15.43 -6.87
N ALA A 8 -13.86 -16.09 -6.26
CA ALA A 8 -12.56 -16.34 -6.88
C ALA A 8 -12.81 -17.28 -8.07
N VAL A 9 -12.23 -16.96 -9.22
CA VAL A 9 -12.29 -17.84 -10.38
C VAL A 9 -11.08 -18.78 -10.30
N LEU A 10 -11.36 -20.07 -10.06
CA LEU A 10 -10.36 -21.15 -10.07
C LEU A 10 -10.28 -21.67 -11.51
N ILE A 11 -9.11 -21.54 -12.12
CA ILE A 11 -8.81 -22.20 -13.40
C ILE A 11 -7.89 -23.38 -13.08
N PRO A 12 -8.25 -24.62 -13.46
CA PRO A 12 -7.38 -25.79 -13.22
C PRO A 12 -6.03 -25.60 -13.93
N GLY A 13 -4.93 -25.72 -13.17
CA GLY A 13 -3.56 -25.56 -13.69
C GLY A 13 -2.99 -24.14 -13.61
N ILE A 14 -3.81 -23.13 -13.37
CA ILE A 14 -3.38 -21.77 -13.01
C ILE A 14 -3.98 -21.42 -11.66
N PRO A 15 -3.19 -20.86 -10.71
CA PRO A 15 -3.73 -20.40 -9.45
C PRO A 15 -4.75 -19.26 -9.65
N PRO A 16 -5.72 -19.09 -8.72
CA PRO A 16 -6.86 -18.20 -8.92
C PRO A 16 -6.48 -16.72 -9.06
N LEU A 17 -7.13 -16.07 -10.04
CA LEU A 17 -7.14 -14.62 -10.22
C LEU A 17 -8.12 -13.97 -9.25
N ILE A 18 -7.67 -13.00 -8.46
CA ILE A 18 -8.50 -12.30 -7.49
C ILE A 18 -8.60 -10.82 -7.78
N THR A 19 -9.84 -10.35 -7.75
CA THR A 19 -10.16 -8.93 -7.87
C THR A 19 -10.73 -8.43 -6.56
N HIS A 20 -10.06 -7.47 -5.92
CA HIS A 20 -10.57 -6.76 -4.74
C HIS A 20 -10.98 -5.33 -5.04
N PHE A 21 -12.15 -4.95 -4.53
CA PHE A 21 -12.58 -3.56 -4.39
C PHE A 21 -12.56 -3.19 -2.90
N ALA A 22 -11.82 -2.13 -2.56
CA ALA A 22 -11.79 -1.57 -1.22
C ALA A 22 -13.10 -0.82 -0.93
N GLY A 23 -13.85 -1.29 0.05
CA GLY A 23 -14.98 -0.60 0.68
C GLY A 23 -14.72 -0.43 2.17
N SER A 24 -15.12 0.71 2.70
CA SER A 24 -14.91 1.24 4.05
C SER A 24 -15.08 0.23 5.19
N GLN A 25 -14.09 0.14 6.08
CA GLN A 25 -14.16 -0.59 7.34
C GLN A 25 -14.43 0.36 8.51
N ILE A 26 -15.31 -0.09 9.43
CA ILE A 26 -15.64 0.59 10.69
C ILE A 26 -14.81 -0.06 11.80
N TRP A 27 -14.09 0.74 12.58
CA TRP A 27 -13.30 0.29 13.73
C TRP A 27 -14.02 0.64 15.03
N THR A 28 -14.04 -0.31 15.98
CA THR A 28 -14.47 -0.10 17.39
C THR A 28 -13.24 0.09 18.29
N PRO A 29 -13.19 1.09 19.17
CA PRO A 29 -12.03 1.34 20.02
C PRO A 29 -12.00 0.43 21.25
N LEU A 30 -10.84 -0.19 21.54
CA LEU A 30 -10.55 -0.87 22.79
C LEU A 30 -9.86 0.10 23.77
N ARG A 31 -10.48 0.28 24.95
CA ARG A 31 -9.94 1.05 26.08
C ARG A 31 -8.82 0.27 26.77
N LEU A 32 -7.70 0.93 27.04
CA LEU A 32 -6.67 0.44 27.97
C LEU A 32 -6.72 1.22 29.30
N PRO A 33 -6.38 0.57 30.44
CA PRO A 33 -6.54 1.16 31.77
C PRO A 33 -5.39 2.09 32.16
N SER A 34 -5.74 3.07 32.99
CA SER A 34 -4.90 4.08 33.61
C SER A 34 -3.83 3.50 34.54
N ILE A 35 -2.62 4.01 34.48
CA ILE A 35 -1.61 3.85 35.51
C ILE A 35 -1.26 5.21 36.09
N THR A 36 -1.42 5.31 37.42
CA THR A 36 -1.18 6.48 38.26
C THR A 36 0.26 6.57 38.76
N THR A 37 0.71 7.80 38.89
CA THR A 37 1.61 8.39 39.90
C THR A 37 3.11 8.14 39.93
N GLY A 38 3.83 9.25 40.05
CA GLY A 38 5.11 9.32 40.73
C GLY A 38 6.00 10.48 40.30
N SER A 39 5.81 11.65 40.92
CA SER A 39 6.84 12.71 40.90
C SER A 39 8.10 12.29 41.65
N PRO A 40 9.25 12.80 41.26
CA PRO A 40 9.95 13.64 42.22
C PRO A 40 10.53 14.95 41.63
N LYS A 41 10.50 15.93 42.50
CA LYS A 41 11.12 17.25 42.40
C LYS A 41 12.65 17.14 42.22
N PHE A 42 13.22 17.93 41.32
CA PHE A 42 14.59 18.42 41.50
C PHE A 42 14.72 19.87 41.04
N THR A 43 15.50 20.60 41.83
CA THR A 43 15.63 22.03 41.98
C THR A 43 16.74 22.55 41.08
N ARG A 44 16.45 23.68 40.40
CA ARG A 44 17.25 24.89 40.15
C ARG A 44 18.75 24.80 39.82
N CYS A 45 19.20 25.36 38.71
CA CYS A 45 20.02 26.57 38.61
C CYS A 45 20.54 26.91 37.18
N TYR A 46 20.40 28.22 36.85
CA TYR A 46 21.26 29.09 35.99
C TYR A 46 21.28 28.90 34.48
N ARG A 47 21.02 29.84 33.62
CA ARG A 47 21.43 31.23 33.39
C ARG A 47 20.73 31.75 32.12
N ARG A 48 20.27 32.98 32.15
CA ARG A 48 19.70 33.73 31.04
C ARG A 48 20.71 33.82 29.87
N HIS A 49 20.27 33.32 28.70
CA HIS A 49 20.60 33.97 27.43
C HIS A 49 19.27 34.38 26.80
N TRP A 50 19.17 35.64 26.53
CA TRP A 50 18.05 36.22 25.80
C TRP A 50 18.14 35.68 24.39
N ILE A 51 17.32 34.66 24.07
CA ILE A 51 16.92 34.34 22.72
C ILE A 51 15.53 34.98 22.60
N GLU A 52 15.41 35.96 21.71
CA GLU A 52 14.13 36.54 21.38
C GLU A 52 13.14 35.41 21.06
N PRO A 53 11.87 35.52 21.49
CA PRO A 53 10.87 34.52 21.09
C PRO A 53 10.70 34.65 19.57
N MET A 54 11.26 33.74 18.82
CA MET A 54 10.79 33.49 17.47
C MET A 54 9.29 33.30 17.58
N THR A 55 8.53 34.21 16.98
CA THR A 55 7.09 34.10 16.85
C THR A 55 6.77 32.70 16.38
N ALA A 56 6.13 31.91 17.25
CA ALA A 56 5.73 30.57 16.90
C ALA A 56 4.80 30.66 15.69
N GLU A 57 5.33 30.47 14.48
CA GLU A 57 4.52 30.48 13.27
C GLU A 57 3.54 29.33 13.39
N ASN A 58 2.26 29.69 13.53
CA ASN A 58 1.18 28.72 13.52
C ASN A 58 1.11 28.12 12.11
N GLU A 59 1.52 26.87 11.93
CA GLU A 59 1.43 26.17 10.66
C GLU A 59 0.06 25.50 10.53
N ARG A 60 -0.36 25.25 9.30
CA ARG A 60 -1.59 24.48 9.02
C ARG A 60 -1.42 23.04 9.49
N LEU A 61 -2.44 22.48 10.13
CA LEU A 61 -2.41 21.12 10.66
C LEU A 61 -2.11 20.08 9.57
N ASP A 62 -2.68 20.22 8.37
CA ASP A 62 -2.41 19.30 7.26
C ASP A 62 -0.94 19.30 6.80
N ARG A 63 -0.25 20.44 6.91
CA ARG A 63 1.19 20.55 6.62
C ARG A 63 2.05 20.08 7.77
N GLU A 64 1.63 20.40 8.99
CA GLU A 64 2.36 20.02 10.20
C GLU A 64 2.40 18.50 10.39
N LEU A 65 1.30 17.80 10.08
CA LEU A 65 1.28 16.33 10.06
C LEU A 65 2.33 15.76 9.09
N VAL A 66 2.45 16.33 7.89
CA VAL A 66 3.48 15.90 6.92
C VAL A 66 4.88 16.25 7.41
N ARG A 67 5.08 17.47 7.94
CA ARG A 67 6.38 17.92 8.45
C ARG A 67 6.88 17.03 9.61
N ARG A 68 5.98 16.56 10.48
CA ARG A 68 6.31 15.65 11.60
C ARG A 68 6.38 14.18 11.18
N GLY A 69 6.15 13.84 9.90
CA GLY A 69 6.13 12.46 9.44
C GLY A 69 4.94 11.64 9.89
N LEU A 70 3.90 12.28 10.46
CA LEU A 70 2.64 11.66 10.87
C LEU A 70 1.70 11.40 9.69
N ALA A 71 1.95 12.01 8.55
CA ALA A 71 1.31 11.73 7.27
C ALA A 71 2.32 11.83 6.13
N ARG A 72 2.17 11.00 5.11
CA ARG A 72 3.08 10.95 3.94
C ARG A 72 2.78 12.04 2.91
N SER A 73 1.57 12.57 2.93
CA SER A 73 1.12 13.61 2.01
C SER A 73 0.02 14.47 2.65
N ARG A 74 -0.15 15.69 2.11
CA ARG A 74 -1.24 16.59 2.56
C ARG A 74 -2.63 15.97 2.33
N SER A 75 -2.82 15.22 1.24
CA SER A 75 -4.10 14.55 0.97
C SER A 75 -4.39 13.47 2.03
N GLN A 76 -3.39 12.72 2.47
CA GLN A 76 -3.54 11.77 3.58
C GLN A 76 -3.84 12.49 4.90
N ALA A 77 -3.08 13.55 5.23
CA ALA A 77 -3.31 14.36 6.41
C ALA A 77 -4.76 14.89 6.47
N GLN A 78 -5.25 15.43 5.35
CA GLN A 78 -6.63 15.93 5.25
C GLN A 78 -7.66 14.82 5.43
N ALA A 79 -7.43 13.62 4.87
CA ALA A 79 -8.33 12.49 5.05
C ALA A 79 -8.41 12.05 6.52
N MET A 80 -7.27 11.95 7.21
CA MET A 80 -7.20 11.60 8.64
C MET A 80 -7.89 12.65 9.52
N ILE A 81 -7.67 13.93 9.24
CA ILE A 81 -8.31 15.04 9.98
C ILE A 81 -9.83 15.01 9.77
N ASN A 82 -10.29 14.87 8.51
CA ASN A 82 -11.72 14.82 8.20
C ASN A 82 -12.41 13.56 8.74
N ALA A 83 -11.66 12.49 9.01
CA ALA A 83 -12.15 11.29 9.65
C ALA A 83 -12.22 11.41 11.19
N GLY A 84 -11.75 12.54 11.76
CA GLY A 84 -11.68 12.73 13.22
C GLY A 84 -10.62 11.87 13.92
N GLU A 85 -9.62 11.40 13.16
CA GLU A 85 -8.57 10.51 13.66
C GLU A 85 -7.36 11.25 14.24
N VAL A 86 -7.35 12.59 14.15
CA VAL A 86 -6.24 13.43 14.61
C VAL A 86 -6.63 14.18 15.87
N LEU A 87 -5.80 14.04 16.91
CA LEU A 87 -5.93 14.85 18.13
C LEU A 87 -4.81 15.89 18.18
N VAL A 88 -5.17 17.08 18.62
CA VAL A 88 -4.24 18.16 18.94
C VAL A 88 -4.48 18.56 20.39
N ASP A 89 -3.45 18.45 21.22
CA ASP A 89 -3.53 18.70 22.67
C ASP A 89 -4.68 17.91 23.33
N GLY A 90 -4.88 16.65 22.90
CA GLY A 90 -5.91 15.75 23.40
C GLY A 90 -7.32 15.99 22.87
N SER A 91 -7.53 16.95 21.96
CA SER A 91 -8.84 17.25 21.37
C SER A 91 -8.89 16.87 19.89
N VAL A 92 -9.98 16.23 19.45
CA VAL A 92 -10.20 15.88 18.03
C VAL A 92 -10.31 17.15 17.20
N VAL A 93 -9.59 17.21 16.10
CA VAL A 93 -9.64 18.31 15.13
C VAL A 93 -10.11 17.79 13.79
N GLU A 94 -11.20 18.40 13.28
CA GLU A 94 -11.82 17.99 11.99
C GLU A 94 -11.55 18.99 10.86
N ARG A 95 -10.72 20.02 11.10
CA ARG A 95 -10.43 21.07 10.10
C ARG A 95 -8.98 21.00 9.66
N PRO A 96 -8.71 20.59 8.40
CA PRO A 96 -7.35 20.47 7.87
C PRO A 96 -6.57 21.78 7.79
N ASP A 97 -7.29 22.90 7.67
CA ASP A 97 -6.73 24.25 7.64
C ASP A 97 -6.52 24.87 9.03
N GLY A 98 -6.91 24.17 10.10
CA GLY A 98 -6.65 24.54 11.47
C GLY A 98 -5.16 24.85 11.69
N ARG A 99 -4.87 25.89 12.49
CA ARG A 99 -3.49 26.28 12.78
C ARG A 99 -3.05 25.70 14.12
N VAL A 100 -1.84 25.14 14.11
CA VAL A 100 -1.22 24.52 15.29
C VAL A 100 0.15 25.13 15.53
N THR A 101 0.53 25.24 16.79
CA THR A 101 1.88 25.68 17.18
C THR A 101 2.89 24.55 16.96
N ALA A 102 4.15 24.89 16.83
CA ALA A 102 5.23 23.91 16.73
C ALA A 102 5.33 23.00 17.98
N SER A 103 4.85 23.49 19.14
CA SER A 103 4.86 22.78 20.43
C SER A 103 3.58 21.97 20.70
N ALA A 104 2.53 22.07 19.86
CA ALA A 104 1.30 21.32 20.05
C ALA A 104 1.57 19.81 20.07
N ALA A 105 0.97 19.08 20.99
CA ALA A 105 0.98 17.63 20.99
C ALA A 105 0.01 17.13 19.91
N ILE A 106 0.51 16.48 18.87
CA ILE A 106 -0.31 15.94 17.80
C ILE A 106 -0.24 14.42 17.84
N GLU A 107 -1.40 13.81 18.01
CA GLU A 107 -1.59 12.36 17.90
C GLU A 107 -2.36 12.07 16.63
N ALA A 108 -1.86 11.13 15.84
CA ALA A 108 -2.47 10.68 14.59
C ALA A 108 -2.20 9.19 14.39
N PRO A 109 -3.11 8.43 13.76
CA PRO A 109 -2.86 7.02 13.47
C PRO A 109 -1.62 6.91 12.59
N SER A 110 -0.62 6.19 13.03
CA SER A 110 0.51 5.83 12.19
C SER A 110 0.13 4.61 11.36
N ASP A 111 0.02 4.77 10.05
CA ASP A 111 -0.06 3.62 9.17
C ASP A 111 1.32 2.91 9.19
N HIS A 112 1.35 1.71 9.75
CA HIS A 112 2.55 0.87 9.81
C HIS A 112 3.14 0.61 8.42
N TYR A 113 2.29 0.58 7.40
CA TYR A 113 2.71 0.28 6.04
C TYR A 113 3.20 1.50 5.28
N VAL A 114 4.27 1.32 4.49
CA VAL A 114 4.83 2.37 3.63
C VAL A 114 3.88 2.86 2.54
N SER A 115 2.79 2.12 2.29
CA SER A 115 1.78 2.46 1.28
C SER A 115 0.41 1.88 1.64
N ARG A 116 -0.68 2.62 1.36
CA ARG A 116 -2.06 2.10 1.44
C ARG A 116 -2.32 0.89 0.53
N ALA A 117 -1.48 0.67 -0.48
CA ALA A 117 -1.54 -0.52 -1.30
C ALA A 117 -1.40 -1.81 -0.47
N ALA A 118 -0.64 -1.79 0.62
CA ALA A 118 -0.49 -2.91 1.55
C ALA A 118 -1.82 -3.53 1.97
N HIS A 119 -2.81 -2.69 2.32
CA HIS A 119 -4.13 -3.18 2.75
C HIS A 119 -4.88 -3.96 1.67
N LYS A 120 -4.61 -3.70 0.38
CA LYS A 120 -5.21 -4.46 -0.72
C LYS A 120 -4.66 -5.90 -0.74
N LEU A 121 -3.34 -6.03 -0.59
CA LEU A 121 -2.71 -7.35 -0.56
C LEU A 121 -3.08 -8.11 0.71
N ILE A 122 -3.10 -7.46 1.87
CA ILE A 122 -3.55 -8.07 3.13
C ILE A 122 -4.94 -8.67 2.95
N ALA A 123 -5.90 -7.87 2.47
CA ALA A 123 -7.26 -8.33 2.25
C ALA A 123 -7.32 -9.53 1.29
N ALA A 124 -6.54 -9.51 0.19
CA ALA A 124 -6.49 -10.60 -0.77
C ALA A 124 -5.92 -11.88 -0.16
N LEU A 125 -4.82 -11.79 0.58
CA LEU A 125 -4.20 -12.94 1.23
C LEU A 125 -5.10 -13.55 2.32
N ASP A 126 -5.80 -12.71 3.10
CA ASP A 126 -6.70 -13.16 4.16
C ASP A 126 -7.96 -13.83 3.59
N ASP A 127 -8.57 -13.24 2.56
CA ASP A 127 -9.76 -13.82 1.91
C ASP A 127 -9.46 -15.17 1.27
N LEU A 128 -8.25 -15.35 0.74
CA LEU A 128 -7.81 -16.60 0.14
C LEU A 128 -7.26 -17.58 1.13
N GLN A 129 -7.02 -17.17 2.37
CA GLN A 129 -6.26 -17.95 3.35
C GLN A 129 -4.91 -18.44 2.79
N LEU A 130 -4.29 -17.63 1.93
CA LEU A 130 -3.05 -17.97 1.27
C LEU A 130 -1.88 -17.80 2.23
N ASN A 131 -1.23 -18.90 2.55
CA ASN A 131 0.03 -18.88 3.30
C ASN A 131 1.17 -18.51 2.36
N VAL A 132 1.86 -17.41 2.69
CA VAL A 132 2.93 -16.84 1.87
C VAL A 132 4.27 -17.22 2.49
N ALA A 133 4.97 -18.15 1.86
CA ALA A 133 6.30 -18.57 2.27
C ALA A 133 7.19 -18.67 1.02
N GLY A 134 8.51 -18.78 1.20
CA GLY A 134 9.43 -18.94 0.09
C GLY A 134 9.75 -17.63 -0.63
N ARG A 135 9.71 -17.64 -1.96
CA ARG A 135 10.13 -16.53 -2.82
C ARG A 135 8.93 -15.86 -3.46
N ALA A 136 8.88 -14.53 -3.47
CA ALA A 136 7.81 -13.78 -4.13
C ALA A 136 8.38 -12.72 -5.06
N LEU A 137 7.62 -12.41 -6.12
CA LEU A 137 7.82 -11.26 -6.99
C LEU A 137 6.75 -10.21 -6.69
N ASP A 138 7.18 -8.97 -6.41
CA ASP A 138 6.33 -7.79 -6.33
C ASP A 138 6.48 -6.98 -7.62
N ALA A 139 5.52 -7.11 -8.53
CA ALA A 139 5.50 -6.45 -9.82
C ALA A 139 4.82 -5.08 -9.74
N GLY A 140 5.61 -4.01 -9.88
CA GLY A 140 5.18 -2.64 -9.65
C GLY A 140 5.31 -2.24 -8.18
N ALA A 141 6.47 -2.50 -7.59
CA ALA A 141 6.72 -2.37 -6.16
C ALA A 141 6.54 -0.93 -5.62
N SER A 142 6.83 0.09 -6.44
CA SER A 142 6.71 1.51 -6.06
C SER A 142 7.37 1.80 -4.71
N THR A 143 6.64 2.29 -3.71
CA THR A 143 7.16 2.56 -2.35
C THR A 143 7.33 1.30 -1.51
N GLY A 144 6.84 0.13 -1.95
CA GLY A 144 7.06 -1.16 -1.28
C GLY A 144 5.93 -1.65 -0.39
N GLY A 145 4.69 -1.16 -0.60
CA GLY A 145 3.57 -1.60 0.23
C GLY A 145 3.31 -3.11 0.16
N PHE A 146 3.36 -3.71 -1.03
CA PHE A 146 3.23 -5.15 -1.20
C PHE A 146 4.47 -5.89 -0.71
N THR A 147 5.66 -5.39 -1.03
CA THR A 147 6.93 -5.92 -0.52
C THR A 147 6.93 -6.05 1.00
N GLN A 148 6.49 -5.00 1.72
CA GLN A 148 6.42 -5.03 3.18
C GLN A 148 5.48 -6.12 3.69
N VAL A 149 4.27 -6.22 3.13
CA VAL A 149 3.30 -7.27 3.51
C VAL A 149 3.86 -8.67 3.27
N LEU A 150 4.50 -8.91 2.13
CA LEU A 150 5.10 -10.21 1.81
C LEU A 150 6.17 -10.61 2.84
N LEU A 151 7.03 -9.67 3.24
CA LEU A 151 8.06 -9.91 4.26
C LEU A 151 7.47 -10.20 5.64
N GLU A 152 6.42 -9.47 6.04
CA GLU A 152 5.71 -9.67 7.31
C GLU A 152 4.91 -10.98 7.35
N ARG A 153 4.43 -11.43 6.19
CA ARG A 153 3.76 -12.73 6.04
C ARG A 153 4.72 -13.91 5.96
N GLY A 154 6.04 -13.67 5.99
CA GLY A 154 7.06 -14.72 6.12
C GLY A 154 7.74 -15.12 4.81
N CYS A 155 7.64 -14.33 3.73
CA CYS A 155 8.47 -14.55 2.54
C CYS A 155 9.94 -14.52 2.90
N GLN A 156 10.68 -15.51 2.42
CA GLN A 156 12.13 -15.64 2.63
C GLN A 156 12.90 -14.69 1.72
N GLN A 157 12.36 -14.40 0.54
CA GLN A 157 12.89 -13.45 -0.41
C GLN A 157 11.77 -12.77 -1.19
N VAL A 158 11.88 -11.45 -1.37
CA VAL A 158 10.99 -10.68 -2.25
C VAL A 158 11.83 -10.02 -3.33
N ILE A 159 11.50 -10.30 -4.59
CA ILE A 159 12.05 -9.61 -5.76
C ILE A 159 11.09 -8.46 -6.09
N ALA A 160 11.50 -7.24 -5.75
CA ALA A 160 10.73 -6.02 -5.98
C ALA A 160 11.12 -5.42 -7.33
N VAL A 161 10.20 -5.38 -8.29
CA VAL A 161 10.44 -4.92 -9.66
C VAL A 161 9.63 -3.66 -9.93
N ASP A 162 10.28 -2.62 -10.44
CA ASP A 162 9.62 -1.39 -10.87
C ASP A 162 10.32 -0.76 -12.08
N VAL A 163 9.54 -0.12 -12.96
CA VAL A 163 10.08 0.67 -14.08
C VAL A 163 10.68 1.99 -13.60
N GLY A 164 10.23 2.51 -12.47
CA GLY A 164 10.77 3.69 -11.80
C GLY A 164 12.09 3.41 -11.08
N SER A 165 12.61 4.41 -10.39
CA SER A 165 13.81 4.28 -9.56
C SER A 165 13.73 5.18 -8.33
N GLY A 166 14.40 4.78 -7.24
CA GLY A 166 14.48 5.56 -6.00
C GLY A 166 13.18 5.66 -5.22
N GLN A 167 12.18 4.83 -5.52
CA GLN A 167 10.86 4.91 -4.88
C GLN A 167 10.75 4.02 -3.64
N LEU A 168 11.39 2.85 -3.66
CA LEU A 168 11.28 1.88 -2.57
C LEU A 168 11.78 2.49 -1.25
N ALA A 169 10.98 2.35 -0.19
CA ALA A 169 11.31 2.86 1.14
C ALA A 169 12.67 2.34 1.64
N LEU A 170 13.46 3.21 2.28
CA LEU A 170 14.85 2.89 2.67
C LEU A 170 14.94 1.64 3.55
N GLY A 171 14.02 1.46 4.50
CA GLY A 171 14.01 0.27 5.36
C GLY A 171 13.83 -1.03 4.57
N LEU A 172 12.99 -1.03 3.53
CA LEU A 172 12.78 -2.18 2.66
C LEU A 172 13.96 -2.38 1.71
N ARG A 173 14.54 -1.29 1.20
CA ARG A 173 15.70 -1.34 0.31
C ARG A 173 16.94 -1.96 0.99
N SER A 174 17.08 -1.78 2.30
CA SER A 174 18.18 -2.33 3.10
C SER A 174 17.89 -3.71 3.72
N ASP A 175 16.67 -4.24 3.58
CA ASP A 175 16.35 -5.59 4.08
C ASP A 175 17.06 -6.64 3.20
N PRO A 176 17.88 -7.53 3.78
CA PRO A 176 18.65 -8.53 3.03
C PRO A 176 17.78 -9.54 2.26
N ARG A 177 16.50 -9.64 2.61
CA ARG A 177 15.53 -10.49 1.91
C ARG A 177 14.96 -9.83 0.66
N VAL A 178 15.18 -8.51 0.45
CA VAL A 178 14.69 -7.77 -0.70
C VAL A 178 15.75 -7.69 -1.78
N ARG A 179 15.42 -8.19 -2.96
CA ARG A 179 16.17 -7.94 -4.18
C ARG A 179 15.42 -6.91 -5.03
N LEU A 180 15.98 -5.72 -5.17
CA LEU A 180 15.37 -4.63 -5.92
C LEU A 180 15.86 -4.59 -7.36
N LEU A 181 14.92 -4.57 -8.32
CA LEU A 181 15.15 -4.39 -9.75
C LEU A 181 14.43 -3.13 -10.22
N GLU A 182 15.16 -2.03 -10.24
CA GLU A 182 14.66 -0.74 -10.74
C GLU A 182 14.90 -0.59 -12.23
N ARG A 183 14.16 0.33 -12.89
CA ARG A 183 14.22 0.57 -14.35
C ARG A 183 14.03 -0.68 -15.19
N THR A 184 13.26 -1.63 -14.65
CA THR A 184 12.99 -2.91 -15.29
C THR A 184 11.58 -2.93 -15.83
N ASN A 185 11.43 -3.11 -17.14
CA ASN A 185 10.13 -3.25 -17.75
C ASN A 185 9.63 -4.69 -17.56
N LEU A 186 8.47 -4.84 -16.93
CA LEU A 186 7.86 -6.15 -16.69
C LEU A 186 7.53 -6.94 -17.97
N ARG A 187 7.45 -6.28 -19.13
CA ARG A 187 7.26 -6.96 -20.43
C ARG A 187 8.48 -7.78 -20.83
N ASP A 188 9.66 -7.36 -20.36
CA ASP A 188 10.94 -7.99 -20.68
C ASP A 188 11.42 -8.89 -19.51
N LEU A 189 10.48 -9.24 -18.59
CA LEU A 189 10.80 -10.07 -17.44
C LEU A 189 11.09 -11.51 -17.87
N GLU A 190 12.23 -12.01 -17.45
CA GLU A 190 12.71 -13.36 -17.72
C GLU A 190 13.15 -14.04 -16.43
N LEU A 191 13.32 -15.36 -16.46
CA LEU A 191 13.71 -16.16 -15.31
C LEU A 191 15.03 -15.71 -14.68
N ASP A 192 15.98 -15.23 -15.49
CA ASP A 192 17.26 -14.71 -15.01
C ASP A 192 17.12 -13.47 -14.14
N HIS A 193 16.09 -12.65 -14.38
CA HIS A 193 15.79 -11.49 -13.54
C HIS A 193 15.44 -11.90 -12.11
N VAL A 194 14.84 -13.06 -11.93
CA VAL A 194 14.54 -13.61 -10.60
C VAL A 194 15.61 -14.57 -10.09
N GLY A 195 16.77 -14.62 -10.76
CA GLY A 195 17.95 -15.42 -10.36
C GLY A 195 17.92 -16.85 -10.83
N GLY A 196 17.26 -17.13 -11.96
CA GLY A 196 17.24 -18.45 -12.61
C GLY A 196 16.39 -19.51 -11.89
N VAL A 197 15.70 -19.15 -10.80
CA VAL A 197 14.82 -20.02 -10.02
C VAL A 197 13.44 -19.41 -9.95
N PRO A 198 12.36 -20.12 -10.35
CA PRO A 198 11.00 -19.59 -10.26
C PRO A 198 10.59 -19.17 -8.84
N VAL A 199 9.66 -18.22 -8.75
CA VAL A 199 9.08 -17.77 -7.49
C VAL A 199 7.82 -18.56 -7.14
N ASP A 200 7.46 -18.58 -5.86
CA ASP A 200 6.26 -19.26 -5.36
C ASP A 200 4.99 -18.42 -5.56
N LEU A 201 5.17 -17.09 -5.55
CA LEU A 201 4.07 -16.14 -5.64
C LEU A 201 4.50 -14.92 -6.47
N VAL A 202 3.63 -14.49 -7.37
CA VAL A 202 3.70 -13.17 -8.02
C VAL A 202 2.53 -12.33 -7.53
N VAL A 203 2.81 -11.12 -7.06
CA VAL A 203 1.79 -10.09 -6.79
C VAL A 203 2.00 -8.92 -7.74
N ALA A 204 0.92 -8.30 -8.24
CA ALA A 204 1.04 -7.17 -9.17
C ALA A 204 0.01 -6.07 -8.87
N ASP A 205 0.50 -4.85 -8.63
CA ASP A 205 -0.29 -3.59 -8.56
C ASP A 205 0.27 -2.57 -9.57
N VAL A 206 0.24 -2.91 -10.85
CA VAL A 206 0.79 -2.11 -11.95
C VAL A 206 -0.19 -1.03 -12.41
N SER A 207 0.35 0.06 -12.97
CA SER A 207 -0.44 1.17 -13.53
C SER A 207 0.06 1.52 -14.94
N PHE A 208 -0.83 2.08 -15.76
CA PHE A 208 -0.56 2.55 -17.13
C PHE A 208 -0.16 1.47 -18.14
N ILE A 209 -0.46 0.22 -17.82
CA ILE A 209 -0.25 -0.94 -18.68
C ILE A 209 -1.38 -1.95 -18.44
N SER A 210 -1.80 -2.66 -19.48
CA SER A 210 -2.74 -3.78 -19.35
C SER A 210 -2.01 -5.01 -18.81
N LEU A 211 -2.65 -5.71 -17.86
CA LEU A 211 -2.18 -7.00 -17.34
C LEU A 211 -2.07 -8.07 -18.46
N THR A 212 -2.91 -7.99 -19.49
CA THR A 212 -2.87 -8.94 -20.62
C THR A 212 -1.50 -8.96 -21.31
N LEU A 213 -0.75 -7.85 -21.27
CA LEU A 213 0.61 -7.76 -21.81
C LEU A 213 1.69 -8.32 -20.86
N LEU A 214 1.34 -8.55 -19.60
CA LEU A 214 2.27 -8.97 -18.56
C LEU A 214 2.09 -10.42 -18.13
N ILE A 215 0.93 -11.03 -18.39
CA ILE A 215 0.63 -12.40 -17.92
C ILE A 215 1.70 -13.38 -18.41
N GLY A 216 2.09 -13.35 -19.69
CA GLY A 216 3.13 -14.23 -20.21
C GLY A 216 4.46 -14.12 -19.46
N PRO A 217 5.07 -12.92 -19.39
CA PRO A 217 6.27 -12.70 -18.59
C PRO A 217 6.14 -13.09 -17.11
N LEU A 218 4.99 -12.83 -16.47
CA LEU A 218 4.76 -13.18 -15.06
C LEU A 218 4.63 -14.70 -14.87
N VAL A 219 3.94 -15.40 -15.78
CA VAL A 219 3.87 -16.87 -15.79
C VAL A 219 5.24 -17.48 -16.01
N GLY A 220 6.08 -16.88 -16.87
CA GLY A 220 7.43 -17.39 -17.15
C GLY A 220 8.38 -17.39 -15.95
N VAL A 221 8.05 -16.68 -14.86
CA VAL A 221 8.89 -16.58 -13.65
C VAL A 221 8.27 -17.22 -12.40
N VAL A 222 7.03 -17.65 -12.44
CA VAL A 222 6.38 -18.37 -11.35
C VAL A 222 6.50 -19.89 -11.60
N ARG A 223 6.58 -20.69 -10.54
CA ARG A 223 6.58 -22.15 -10.68
C ARG A 223 5.19 -22.68 -11.07
N ASP A 224 5.11 -23.88 -11.64
CA ASP A 224 3.89 -24.47 -12.18
C ASP A 224 2.72 -24.55 -11.16
N ASP A 225 3.02 -24.75 -9.89
CA ASP A 225 2.06 -24.79 -8.77
C ASP A 225 2.07 -23.50 -7.92
N GLY A 226 2.67 -22.43 -8.42
CA GLY A 226 2.75 -21.12 -7.77
C GLY A 226 1.47 -20.31 -7.95
N TRP A 227 1.48 -19.09 -7.44
CA TRP A 227 0.32 -18.20 -7.41
C TRP A 227 0.57 -16.89 -8.15
N LEU A 228 -0.42 -16.42 -8.91
CA LEU A 228 -0.46 -15.07 -9.45
C LEU A 228 -1.62 -14.28 -8.79
N LEU A 229 -1.31 -13.25 -8.03
CA LEU A 229 -2.27 -12.30 -7.46
C LEU A 229 -2.18 -10.97 -8.21
N LEU A 230 -3.12 -10.75 -9.12
CA LEU A 230 -3.11 -9.60 -10.02
C LEU A 230 -4.22 -8.61 -9.66
N LEU A 231 -3.86 -7.38 -9.32
CA LEU A 231 -4.84 -6.31 -9.09
C LEU A 231 -5.31 -5.74 -10.43
N VAL A 232 -6.49 -6.17 -10.87
CA VAL A 232 -7.09 -5.68 -12.13
C VAL A 232 -7.59 -4.24 -11.94
N LYS A 233 -7.08 -3.34 -12.76
CA LYS A 233 -7.50 -1.94 -12.82
C LYS A 233 -8.28 -1.71 -14.13
N PRO A 234 -9.62 -1.68 -14.10
CA PRO A 234 -10.43 -1.64 -15.32
C PRO A 234 -10.03 -0.56 -16.31
N GLN A 235 -9.56 0.59 -15.83
CA GLN A 235 -9.16 1.71 -16.67
C GLN A 235 -7.93 1.44 -17.55
N PHE A 236 -7.15 0.41 -17.27
CA PHE A 236 -6.01 0.00 -18.08
C PHE A 236 -6.30 -1.22 -18.94
N GLU A 237 -7.48 -1.85 -18.77
CA GLU A 237 -7.89 -3.07 -19.45
C GLU A 237 -8.98 -2.83 -20.52
N VAL A 238 -9.62 -1.66 -20.52
CA VAL A 238 -10.63 -1.28 -21.49
C VAL A 238 -10.10 -0.19 -22.44
N GLY A 239 -10.75 -0.05 -23.60
CA GLY A 239 -10.43 1.02 -24.54
C GLY A 239 -10.73 2.41 -23.95
N ARG A 240 -10.07 3.44 -24.48
CA ARG A 240 -10.21 4.83 -24.03
C ARG A 240 -11.64 5.35 -24.12
N GLU A 241 -12.43 4.84 -25.05
CA GLU A 241 -13.84 5.17 -25.29
C GLU A 241 -14.77 4.79 -24.13
N LEU A 242 -14.32 3.85 -23.28
CA LEU A 242 -15.09 3.38 -22.13
C LEU A 242 -14.69 4.07 -20.81
N LEU A 243 -13.77 5.02 -20.89
CA LEU A 243 -13.33 5.81 -19.74
C LEU A 243 -14.25 7.01 -19.52
N GLY A 244 -14.58 7.28 -18.26
CA GLY A 244 -15.16 8.56 -17.86
C GLY A 244 -14.19 9.74 -18.04
N ARG A 245 -14.69 10.97 -17.94
CA ARG A 245 -13.86 12.20 -18.08
C ARG A 245 -12.69 12.26 -17.09
N ASP A 246 -12.81 11.56 -15.97
CA ASP A 246 -11.80 11.43 -14.92
C ASP A 246 -10.92 10.18 -15.06
N GLY A 247 -11.02 9.47 -16.20
CA GLY A 247 -10.23 8.27 -16.47
C GLY A 247 -10.69 7.03 -15.69
N VAL A 248 -11.88 7.05 -15.09
CA VAL A 248 -12.39 5.94 -14.27
C VAL A 248 -13.50 5.19 -15.00
N VAL A 249 -13.48 3.85 -14.94
CA VAL A 249 -14.54 2.97 -15.44
C VAL A 249 -15.60 2.78 -14.36
N ARG A 250 -16.78 3.42 -14.51
CA ARG A 250 -17.86 3.36 -13.51
C ARG A 250 -18.91 2.31 -13.82
N THR A 251 -19.06 1.94 -15.09
CA THR A 251 -20.08 1.00 -15.53
C THR A 251 -19.72 -0.43 -15.10
N PRO A 252 -20.56 -1.11 -14.28
CA PRO A 252 -20.25 -2.46 -13.82
C PRO A 252 -20.04 -3.49 -14.94
N ALA A 253 -20.68 -3.30 -16.08
CA ALA A 253 -20.49 -4.16 -17.25
C ALA A 253 -19.07 -4.04 -17.81
N HIS A 254 -18.53 -2.81 -17.93
CA HIS A 254 -17.17 -2.58 -18.40
C HIS A 254 -16.12 -3.07 -17.40
N GLN A 255 -16.40 -2.94 -16.09
CA GLN A 255 -15.54 -3.52 -15.06
C GLN A 255 -15.47 -5.05 -15.17
N ARG A 256 -16.62 -5.71 -15.39
CA ARG A 256 -16.66 -7.17 -15.62
C ARG A 256 -15.93 -7.55 -16.91
N GLN A 257 -16.09 -6.76 -17.97
CA GLN A 257 -15.38 -6.99 -19.24
C GLN A 257 -13.86 -6.94 -19.07
N ALA A 258 -13.35 -5.92 -18.33
CA ALA A 258 -11.93 -5.82 -18.00
C ALA A 258 -11.40 -7.08 -17.29
N ILE A 259 -12.13 -7.55 -16.29
CA ILE A 259 -11.80 -8.79 -15.57
C ILE A 259 -11.83 -10.00 -16.50
N ALA A 260 -12.87 -10.12 -17.35
CA ALA A 260 -13.01 -11.23 -18.28
C ALA A 260 -11.85 -11.26 -19.30
N ASN A 261 -11.38 -10.09 -19.77
CA ASN A 261 -10.24 -9.99 -20.68
C ASN A 261 -8.95 -10.53 -20.04
N VAL A 262 -8.69 -10.13 -18.79
CA VAL A 262 -7.51 -10.60 -18.03
C VAL A 262 -7.59 -12.11 -17.79
N ILE A 263 -8.76 -12.63 -17.38
CA ILE A 263 -8.98 -14.07 -17.17
C ILE A 263 -8.76 -14.85 -18.46
N LYS A 264 -9.33 -14.35 -19.58
CA LYS A 264 -9.16 -14.98 -20.89
C LYS A 264 -7.69 -15.07 -21.29
N SER A 265 -6.95 -13.95 -21.12
CA SER A 265 -5.52 -13.93 -21.43
C SER A 265 -4.73 -14.88 -20.54
N ALA A 266 -5.07 -14.99 -19.25
CA ALA A 266 -4.43 -15.94 -18.36
C ALA A 266 -4.69 -17.40 -18.77
N GLY A 267 -5.90 -17.72 -19.28
CA GLY A 267 -6.27 -19.04 -19.77
C GLY A 267 -5.50 -19.48 -21.03
N GLU A 268 -4.75 -18.60 -21.68
CA GLU A 268 -3.88 -18.95 -22.82
C GLU A 268 -2.57 -19.63 -22.37
N TYR A 269 -2.26 -19.59 -21.08
CA TYR A 269 -1.04 -20.13 -20.48
C TYR A 269 -1.27 -21.40 -19.62
N GLY A 270 -2.48 -21.95 -19.56
CA GLY A 270 -2.82 -23.21 -18.91
C GLY A 270 -4.21 -23.19 -18.28
#